data_fb50dc02fafd714eb7bc71dae07b9915
#
_entry.id   fb50dc02fafd714eb7bc71dae07b9915
#
_cell.length_a   1.000
_cell.length_b   1.000
_cell.length_c   1.000
_cell.angle_alpha   90.00
_cell.angle_beta   90.00
_cell.angle_gamma   90.00
#
_symmetry.space_group_name_H-M   'P 1'
#
loop_
_entity.id
_entity.type
_entity.pdbx_description
1 polymer ?
#
loop_
_entity_poly.entity_id
_entity_poly.type
_entity_poly.pdbx_seq_one_letter_code
_entity_poly.pdbx_strand_id
1 'polypeptide(L)'
;MATSTYPTMTGATGLTEADSFIPTLWSDEIRAAYEKSLVLAPLVRKMPMVGKKGDTVRIPAPTRGSAYVKTENTAVTLQGNTESYVDVVVNSHYEYSRLIEDIVSVQALDSLRRFYTQDAGYALAVQIDSDLWARGKYLGDDNGSGSDWVHSNSYFPDASTGLTAYAADTVTTSDVLTDAIFRKLIQNMDDADVPMDGRKFAFPPSLKNTIMGIDRYVSSDFVSGRSVQNGKIGELYGIDLYMSTNAPTVETAAENSAGDALKACLLFHTDTFILAEQMKIRSQKQYKQEYLADLYTADTIYGVKEYRPTSGFVLIVNA
;
A
#
# COMPACT_ATOMS: atom_id res chain seq x y z
N MET A 1 31.75 10.09 -64.28
CA MET A 1 30.36 10.14 -63.91
C MET A 1 30.14 11.35 -63.03
N ALA A 2 29.48 12.38 -63.54
CA ALA A 2 29.20 13.60 -62.78
C ALA A 2 28.11 13.24 -61.72
N THR A 3 28.45 13.30 -60.46
CA THR A 3 27.47 13.26 -59.37
C THR A 3 26.64 14.54 -59.47
N SER A 4 25.41 14.42 -59.88
CA SER A 4 24.44 15.49 -59.78
C SER A 4 24.28 15.87 -58.34
N THR A 5 25.00 16.90 -57.91
CA THR A 5 24.76 17.54 -56.62
C THR A 5 23.51 18.41 -56.78
N TYR A 6 22.37 17.86 -56.51
CA TYR A 6 21.21 18.71 -56.24
C TYR A 6 21.59 19.70 -55.17
N PRO A 7 21.29 21.00 -55.31
CA PRO A 7 21.52 21.94 -54.24
C PRO A 7 20.84 21.39 -52.98
N THR A 8 21.57 21.35 -51.91
CA THR A 8 21.03 21.06 -50.57
C THR A 8 19.76 21.89 -50.46
N MET A 9 18.64 21.24 -50.21
CA MET A 9 17.32 21.88 -50.13
C MET A 9 17.23 22.76 -48.88
N THR A 10 18.19 23.70 -48.73
CA THR A 10 18.15 24.74 -47.74
C THR A 10 17.08 25.73 -48.16
N GLY A 11 15.91 25.65 -47.58
CA GLY A 11 14.75 26.46 -47.91
C GLY A 11 13.58 25.73 -48.56
N ALA A 12 13.70 24.42 -48.82
CA ALA A 12 12.54 23.61 -49.16
C ALA A 12 11.86 23.17 -47.85
N THR A 13 10.58 23.45 -47.73
CA THR A 13 9.76 23.03 -46.59
C THR A 13 9.63 21.52 -46.62
N GLY A 14 10.51 20.83 -45.89
CA GLY A 14 10.46 19.37 -45.70
C GLY A 14 9.48 19.00 -44.59
N LEU A 15 9.28 17.69 -44.39
CA LEU A 15 8.41 17.18 -43.31
C LEU A 15 8.82 17.71 -41.92
N THR A 16 10.12 17.97 -41.71
CA THR A 16 10.65 18.49 -40.42
C THR A 16 10.37 19.98 -40.23
N GLU A 17 10.34 20.76 -41.32
CA GLU A 17 10.08 22.21 -41.25
C GLU A 17 8.59 22.52 -41.38
N ALA A 18 7.79 21.62 -41.96
CA ALA A 18 6.34 21.71 -42.02
C ALA A 18 5.61 21.06 -40.82
N ASP A 19 6.34 20.51 -39.88
CA ASP A 19 5.77 19.74 -38.76
C ASP A 19 4.78 20.59 -37.91
N SER A 20 5.04 21.89 -37.83
CA SER A 20 4.11 22.83 -37.17
C SER A 20 2.84 23.14 -37.95
N PHE A 21 2.80 22.85 -39.26
CA PHE A 21 1.64 23.07 -40.12
C PHE A 21 0.86 21.78 -40.42
N ILE A 22 1.40 20.63 -40.06
CA ILE A 22 0.72 19.34 -40.22
C ILE A 22 -0.22 19.19 -39.01
N PRO A 23 -1.55 19.23 -39.20
CA PRO A 23 -2.46 19.03 -38.10
C PRO A 23 -2.27 17.60 -37.57
N THR A 24 -1.80 17.49 -36.30
CA THR A 24 -1.79 16.22 -35.61
C THR A 24 -3.22 15.90 -35.16
N LEU A 25 -3.75 14.83 -35.73
CA LEU A 25 -5.03 14.27 -35.29
C LEU A 25 -4.81 13.60 -33.92
N TRP A 26 -5.27 14.24 -32.91
CA TRP A 26 -5.33 13.62 -31.58
C TRP A 26 -6.50 12.65 -31.52
N SER A 27 -6.27 11.45 -31.01
CA SER A 27 -7.36 10.54 -30.69
C SER A 27 -8.20 11.16 -29.57
N ASP A 28 -9.53 11.15 -29.72
CA ASP A 28 -10.46 11.57 -28.66
C ASP A 28 -10.36 10.68 -27.43
N GLU A 29 -9.73 9.51 -27.56
CA GLU A 29 -9.55 8.52 -26.49
C GLU A 29 -8.15 8.64 -25.91
N ILE A 30 -8.03 9.21 -24.71
CA ILE A 30 -6.81 9.18 -23.91
C ILE A 30 -6.78 7.83 -23.19
N ARG A 31 -5.83 6.98 -23.58
CA ARG A 31 -5.57 5.71 -22.90
C ARG A 31 -4.62 5.97 -21.75
N ALA A 32 -5.13 5.93 -20.53
CA ALA A 32 -4.29 5.89 -19.32
C ALA A 32 -3.48 4.58 -19.31
N ALA A 33 -2.29 4.63 -18.74
CA ALA A 33 -1.54 3.41 -18.41
C ALA A 33 -2.36 2.58 -17.39
N TYR A 34 -2.11 1.27 -17.37
CA TYR A 34 -2.75 0.41 -16.36
C TYR A 34 -2.44 0.90 -14.95
N GLU A 35 -3.48 1.07 -14.15
CA GLU A 35 -3.38 1.53 -12.77
C GLU A 35 -3.03 0.39 -11.83
N LYS A 36 -2.30 0.71 -10.76
CA LYS A 36 -2.02 -0.24 -9.68
C LYS A 36 -3.30 -0.58 -8.92
N SER A 37 -3.43 -1.81 -8.47
CA SER A 37 -4.52 -2.20 -7.58
C SER A 37 -4.30 -1.61 -6.18
N LEU A 38 -5.17 -0.72 -5.75
CA LEU A 38 -5.16 -0.10 -4.43
C LEU A 38 -6.00 -0.97 -3.49
N VAL A 39 -5.35 -1.60 -2.53
CA VAL A 39 -5.97 -2.69 -1.76
C VAL A 39 -6.09 -2.35 -0.29
N LEU A 40 -5.10 -1.73 0.36
CA LEU A 40 -5.06 -1.61 1.82
C LEU A 40 -6.06 -0.60 2.38
N ALA A 41 -6.28 0.52 1.72
CA ALA A 41 -7.13 1.59 2.23
C ALA A 41 -8.57 1.17 2.60
N PRO A 42 -9.27 0.29 1.87
CA PRO A 42 -10.57 -0.23 2.28
C PRO A 42 -10.50 -1.34 3.34
N LEU A 43 -9.34 -1.95 3.57
CA LEU A 43 -9.18 -3.12 4.44
C LEU A 43 -8.85 -2.77 5.89
N VAL A 44 -8.40 -1.54 6.14
CA VAL A 44 -7.99 -1.04 7.46
C VAL A 44 -9.12 -0.29 8.15
N ARG A 45 -8.97 -0.11 9.46
CA ARG A 45 -9.93 0.67 10.26
C ARG A 45 -9.85 2.15 9.89
N LYS A 46 -10.97 2.73 9.46
CA LYS A 46 -11.08 4.15 9.15
C LYS A 46 -11.62 4.93 10.34
N MET A 47 -10.99 6.07 10.63
CA MET A 47 -11.45 7.01 11.65
C MET A 47 -11.71 8.37 11.00
N PRO A 48 -12.98 8.74 10.77
CA PRO A 48 -13.30 10.03 10.15
C PRO A 48 -13.06 11.15 11.16
N MET A 49 -12.22 12.11 10.79
CA MET A 49 -11.98 13.35 11.53
C MET A 49 -12.52 14.58 10.80
N VAL A 50 -13.27 14.41 9.72
CA VAL A 50 -13.78 15.48 8.89
C VAL A 50 -14.56 16.50 9.73
N GLY A 51 -14.15 17.79 9.64
CA GLY A 51 -14.77 18.89 10.39
C GLY A 51 -14.34 19.01 11.86
N LYS A 52 -13.50 18.12 12.37
CA LYS A 52 -12.93 18.25 13.73
C LYS A 52 -11.64 19.06 13.70
N LYS A 53 -11.48 19.94 14.70
CA LYS A 53 -10.23 20.69 14.92
C LYS A 53 -9.30 19.85 15.80
N GLY A 54 -8.02 19.86 15.48
CA GLY A 54 -6.96 19.11 16.16
C GLY A 54 -6.10 18.36 15.15
N ASP A 55 -4.88 18.07 15.52
CA ASP A 55 -3.87 17.36 14.75
C ASP A 55 -3.72 15.89 15.20
N THR A 56 -4.26 15.55 16.37
CA THR A 56 -4.05 14.27 17.02
C THR A 56 -5.37 13.69 17.51
N VAL A 57 -5.61 12.41 17.22
CA VAL A 57 -6.67 11.62 17.83
C VAL A 57 -6.08 10.72 18.89
N ARG A 58 -6.50 10.91 20.12
CA ARG A 58 -6.11 10.08 21.24
C ARG A 58 -7.13 8.99 21.49
N ILE A 59 -6.68 7.73 21.38
CA ILE A 59 -7.51 6.55 21.62
C ILE A 59 -7.10 5.93 22.94
N PRO A 60 -7.98 5.87 23.95
CA PRO A 60 -7.64 5.24 25.20
C PRO A 60 -7.46 3.72 25.03
N ALA A 61 -6.41 3.19 25.63
CA ALA A 61 -6.08 1.77 25.67
C ALA A 61 -5.91 1.33 27.14
N PRO A 62 -7.01 1.07 27.88
CA PRO A 62 -6.93 0.70 29.28
C PRO A 62 -6.28 -0.68 29.44
N THR A 63 -5.43 -0.79 30.46
CA THR A 63 -4.79 -2.05 30.82
C THR A 63 -5.80 -2.99 31.46
N ARG A 64 -5.79 -4.27 31.05
CA ARG A 64 -6.65 -5.28 31.69
C ARG A 64 -6.10 -5.65 33.06
N GLY A 65 -6.99 -5.81 34.04
CA GLY A 65 -6.66 -6.31 35.37
C GLY A 65 -6.44 -7.83 35.36
N SER A 66 -5.73 -8.32 36.38
CA SER A 66 -5.50 -9.74 36.62
C SER A 66 -6.29 -10.22 37.84
N ALA A 67 -6.69 -11.49 37.87
CA ALA A 67 -7.29 -12.09 39.03
C ALA A 67 -6.19 -12.54 40.01
N TYR A 68 -6.39 -12.23 41.30
CA TYR A 68 -5.50 -12.67 42.39
C TYR A 68 -6.19 -13.68 43.30
N VAL A 69 -5.40 -14.61 43.83
CA VAL A 69 -5.90 -15.55 44.83
C VAL A 69 -6.13 -14.79 46.16
N LYS A 70 -7.35 -14.87 46.67
CA LYS A 70 -7.71 -14.33 47.97
C LYS A 70 -7.42 -15.34 49.06
N THR A 71 -6.55 -14.99 49.99
CA THR A 71 -6.26 -15.79 51.20
C THR A 71 -7.22 -15.42 52.31
N GLU A 72 -7.60 -16.39 53.14
CA GLU A 72 -8.45 -16.14 54.31
C GLU A 72 -7.80 -15.11 55.28
N ASN A 73 -8.62 -14.27 55.87
CA ASN A 73 -8.22 -13.22 56.82
C ASN A 73 -7.23 -12.16 56.30
N THR A 74 -7.01 -12.07 54.97
CA THR A 74 -6.21 -10.99 54.36
C THR A 74 -7.08 -10.00 53.62
N ALA A 75 -6.64 -8.72 53.56
CA ALA A 75 -7.31 -7.72 52.74
C ALA A 75 -7.22 -8.08 51.24
N VAL A 76 -8.18 -7.62 50.43
CA VAL A 76 -8.12 -7.76 48.96
C VAL A 76 -6.97 -6.96 48.40
N THR A 77 -6.31 -7.49 47.37
CA THR A 77 -5.25 -6.79 46.64
C THR A 77 -5.91 -5.79 45.69
N LEU A 78 -5.65 -4.51 45.92
CA LEU A 78 -6.12 -3.46 45.00
C LEU A 78 -5.18 -3.39 43.79
N GLN A 79 -5.76 -3.38 42.61
CA GLN A 79 -5.01 -3.19 41.38
C GLN A 79 -5.03 -1.71 40.99
N GLY A 80 -3.86 -1.16 40.76
CA GLY A 80 -3.76 0.18 40.15
C GLY A 80 -4.22 0.14 38.70
N ASN A 81 -5.07 1.08 38.30
CA ASN A 81 -5.42 1.25 36.90
C ASN A 81 -4.34 2.11 36.22
N THR A 82 -3.66 1.55 35.23
CA THR A 82 -2.71 2.30 34.40
C THR A 82 -3.43 2.65 33.08
N GLU A 83 -3.64 3.93 32.86
CA GLU A 83 -4.23 4.43 31.64
C GLU A 83 -3.12 4.62 30.60
N SER A 84 -3.25 3.96 29.47
CA SER A 84 -2.44 4.19 28.27
C SER A 84 -3.30 4.69 27.14
N TYR A 85 -2.68 5.30 26.15
CA TYR A 85 -3.37 5.81 24.96
C TYR A 85 -2.50 5.64 23.73
N VAL A 86 -3.15 5.50 22.59
CA VAL A 86 -2.51 5.51 21.28
C VAL A 86 -2.87 6.83 20.60
N ASP A 87 -1.86 7.63 20.30
CA ASP A 87 -2.02 8.89 19.58
C ASP A 87 -1.86 8.67 18.07
N VAL A 88 -2.90 8.99 17.32
CA VAL A 88 -2.88 9.00 15.85
C VAL A 88 -2.72 10.43 15.40
N VAL A 89 -1.53 10.77 14.91
CA VAL A 89 -1.22 12.12 14.43
C VAL A 89 -1.59 12.24 12.96
N VAL A 90 -2.33 13.30 12.62
CA VAL A 90 -2.69 13.65 11.25
C VAL A 90 -1.72 14.73 10.77
N ASN A 91 -0.62 14.30 10.15
CA ASN A 91 0.47 15.17 9.71
C ASN A 91 0.80 15.04 8.21
N SER A 92 0.11 14.15 7.50
CA SER A 92 0.37 13.93 6.08
C SER A 92 -0.57 14.79 5.24
N HIS A 93 -0.01 15.80 4.59
CA HIS A 93 -0.71 16.66 3.63
C HIS A 93 -0.07 16.48 2.26
N TYR A 94 -0.77 15.83 1.37
CA TYR A 94 -0.32 15.58 -0.01
C TYR A 94 -1.13 16.40 -0.99
N GLU A 95 -0.43 16.88 -2.01
CA GLU A 95 -1.01 17.67 -3.09
C GLU A 95 -0.64 17.10 -4.46
N TYR A 96 -1.53 17.33 -5.39
CA TYR A 96 -1.29 17.14 -6.82
C TYR A 96 -1.66 18.44 -7.52
N SER A 97 -0.69 19.08 -8.19
CA SER A 97 -0.89 20.38 -8.84
C SER A 97 -0.50 20.31 -10.31
N ARG A 98 -1.36 20.85 -11.19
CA ARG A 98 -1.10 21.00 -12.62
C ARG A 98 -1.48 22.40 -13.07
N LEU A 99 -0.59 23.01 -13.86
CA LEU A 99 -0.83 24.28 -14.52
C LEU A 99 -1.16 24.00 -16.00
N ILE A 100 -2.30 24.48 -16.47
CA ILE A 100 -2.78 24.30 -17.84
C ILE A 100 -2.87 25.66 -18.48
N GLU A 101 -2.01 25.97 -19.44
CA GLU A 101 -2.01 27.23 -20.15
C GLU A 101 -3.27 27.38 -21.02
N ASP A 102 -3.71 28.64 -21.21
CA ASP A 102 -4.90 28.95 -21.99
C ASP A 102 -4.80 28.48 -23.42
N ILE A 103 -3.61 28.57 -24.03
CA ILE A 103 -3.37 28.08 -25.38
C ILE A 103 -3.62 26.57 -25.51
N VAL A 104 -3.19 25.80 -24.50
CA VAL A 104 -3.42 24.35 -24.45
C VAL A 104 -4.89 24.05 -24.19
N SER A 105 -5.55 24.81 -23.34
CA SER A 105 -6.97 24.59 -23.04
C SER A 105 -7.89 24.88 -24.23
N VAL A 106 -7.50 25.80 -25.11
CA VAL A 106 -8.24 26.14 -26.35
C VAL A 106 -8.00 25.12 -27.45
N GLN A 107 -6.78 24.59 -27.53
CA GLN A 107 -6.37 23.65 -28.60
C GLN A 107 -6.55 22.18 -28.20
N ALA A 108 -6.58 21.88 -26.92
CA ALA A 108 -6.72 20.50 -26.43
C ALA A 108 -8.19 20.06 -26.38
N LEU A 109 -8.39 18.76 -26.51
CA LEU A 109 -9.69 18.13 -26.35
C LEU A 109 -10.18 18.18 -24.89
N ASP A 110 -11.48 18.23 -24.70
CA ASP A 110 -12.14 18.25 -23.38
C ASP A 110 -11.81 16.98 -22.54
N SER A 111 -11.36 15.92 -23.19
CA SER A 111 -10.90 14.66 -22.57
C SER A 111 -9.65 14.85 -21.69
N LEU A 112 -8.75 15.78 -22.02
CA LEU A 112 -7.51 16.02 -21.28
C LEU A 112 -7.78 16.48 -19.85
N ARG A 113 -8.77 17.35 -19.65
CA ARG A 113 -9.17 17.83 -18.34
C ARG A 113 -9.71 16.72 -17.45
N ARG A 114 -10.53 15.83 -18.02
CA ARG A 114 -11.07 14.67 -17.29
C ARG A 114 -9.97 13.73 -16.88
N PHE A 115 -9.01 13.49 -17.77
CA PHE A 115 -7.83 12.68 -17.47
C PHE A 115 -7.05 13.21 -16.28
N TYR A 116 -6.71 14.49 -16.25
CA TYR A 116 -5.95 15.06 -15.12
C TYR A 116 -6.72 15.02 -13.79
N THR A 117 -8.05 15.13 -13.83
CA THR A 117 -8.86 14.99 -12.62
C THR A 117 -8.85 13.57 -12.07
N GLN A 118 -8.90 12.57 -12.95
CA GLN A 118 -8.83 11.15 -12.56
C GLN A 118 -7.42 10.79 -12.09
N ASP A 119 -6.39 11.22 -12.82
CA ASP A 119 -4.99 11.01 -12.46
C ASP A 119 -4.65 11.60 -11.08
N ALA A 120 -5.14 12.79 -10.76
CA ALA A 120 -4.98 13.39 -9.44
C ALA A 120 -5.58 12.53 -8.32
N GLY A 121 -6.81 12.05 -8.52
CA GLY A 121 -7.48 11.16 -7.56
C GLY A 121 -6.72 9.84 -7.36
N TYR A 122 -6.25 9.26 -8.45
CA TYR A 122 -5.46 8.03 -8.42
C TYR A 122 -4.10 8.25 -7.72
N ALA A 123 -3.36 9.31 -8.06
CA ALA A 123 -2.06 9.60 -7.47
C ALA A 123 -2.13 9.77 -5.95
N LEU A 124 -3.14 10.51 -5.46
CA LEU A 124 -3.36 10.68 -4.01
C LEU A 124 -3.77 9.36 -3.33
N ALA A 125 -4.59 8.55 -4.00
CA ALA A 125 -4.97 7.24 -3.46
C ALA A 125 -3.80 6.25 -3.42
N VAL A 126 -2.91 6.25 -4.42
CA VAL A 126 -1.65 5.47 -4.42
C VAL A 126 -0.77 5.86 -3.25
N GLN A 127 -0.69 7.15 -2.93
CA GLN A 127 0.12 7.62 -1.81
C GLN A 127 -0.42 7.10 -0.47
N ILE A 128 -1.74 7.16 -0.26
CA ILE A 128 -2.37 6.59 0.96
C ILE A 128 -2.07 5.10 1.10
N ASP A 129 -2.19 4.34 0.01
CA ASP A 129 -1.92 2.90 0.00
C ASP A 129 -0.44 2.60 0.28
N SER A 130 0.47 3.39 -0.30
CA SER A 130 1.92 3.31 -0.09
C SER A 130 2.31 3.58 1.38
N ASP A 131 1.70 4.60 1.99
CA ASP A 131 1.94 4.93 3.39
C ASP A 131 1.42 3.83 4.33
N LEU A 132 0.30 3.20 3.99
CA LEU A 132 -0.22 2.03 4.72
C LEU A 132 0.74 0.84 4.64
N TRP A 133 1.26 0.53 3.44
CA TRP A 133 2.26 -0.51 3.27
C TRP A 133 3.53 -0.23 4.08
N ALA A 134 3.99 1.02 4.08
CA ALA A 134 5.18 1.43 4.84
C ALA A 134 5.02 1.25 6.37
N ARG A 135 3.78 1.25 6.89
CA ARG A 135 3.52 0.95 8.30
C ARG A 135 3.83 -0.49 8.70
N GLY A 136 3.99 -1.40 7.76
CA GLY A 136 4.50 -2.75 8.03
C GLY A 136 5.86 -2.76 8.76
N LYS A 137 6.69 -1.73 8.60
CA LYS A 137 7.98 -1.56 9.31
C LYS A 137 7.84 -1.38 10.83
N TYR A 138 6.66 -1.05 11.30
CA TYR A 138 6.41 -0.75 12.71
C TYR A 138 5.66 -1.87 13.43
N LEU A 139 5.32 -2.95 12.73
CA LEU A 139 4.62 -4.08 13.32
C LEU A 139 5.54 -4.84 14.27
N GLY A 140 5.10 -4.97 15.54
CA GLY A 140 5.90 -5.61 16.58
C GLY A 140 6.94 -4.69 17.25
N ASP A 141 6.99 -3.42 16.88
CA ASP A 141 7.75 -2.38 17.59
C ASP A 141 6.80 -1.47 18.36
N ASP A 142 6.79 -1.58 19.67
CA ASP A 142 5.91 -0.81 20.56
C ASP A 142 6.12 0.71 20.48
N ASN A 143 7.29 1.14 20.02
CA ASN A 143 7.63 2.55 19.86
C ASN A 143 7.28 3.15 18.51
N GLY A 144 6.92 2.32 17.53
CA GLY A 144 6.65 2.77 16.15
C GLY A 144 7.82 3.53 15.52
N SER A 145 9.05 3.19 15.91
CA SER A 145 10.30 3.86 15.54
C SER A 145 11.13 3.06 14.54
N GLY A 146 10.65 1.90 14.10
CA GLY A 146 11.36 1.05 13.15
C GLY A 146 11.69 1.80 11.85
N SER A 147 12.96 1.84 11.48
CA SER A 147 13.39 2.36 10.19
C SER A 147 13.43 1.25 9.14
N ASP A 148 13.57 0.00 9.59
CA ASP A 148 13.81 -1.17 8.78
C ASP A 148 12.69 -2.21 8.96
N TRP A 149 12.66 -3.20 8.07
CA TRP A 149 11.72 -4.30 8.13
C TRP A 149 12.10 -5.38 9.17
N VAL A 150 13.22 -5.20 9.86
CA VAL A 150 13.72 -6.13 10.90
C VAL A 150 13.10 -5.80 12.25
N HIS A 151 12.04 -6.53 12.62
CA HIS A 151 11.35 -6.38 13.90
C HIS A 151 10.73 -7.71 14.36
N SER A 152 10.16 -7.76 15.56
CA SER A 152 9.69 -9.00 16.18
C SER A 152 8.58 -9.75 15.41
N ASN A 153 7.79 -9.04 14.59
CA ASN A 153 6.72 -9.61 13.78
C ASN A 153 7.10 -9.75 12.29
N SER A 154 8.39 -9.67 11.96
CA SER A 154 8.92 -9.83 10.62
C SER A 154 9.50 -11.23 10.45
N TYR A 155 9.03 -11.97 9.46
CA TYR A 155 9.40 -13.34 9.19
C TYR A 155 9.72 -13.56 7.72
N PHE A 156 10.48 -14.62 7.44
CA PHE A 156 10.67 -15.11 6.08
C PHE A 156 10.47 -16.64 6.03
N PRO A 157 10.08 -17.19 4.87
CA PRO A 157 10.03 -18.62 4.65
C PRO A 157 11.46 -19.17 4.54
N ASP A 158 11.89 -19.98 5.48
CA ASP A 158 13.20 -20.64 5.45
C ASP A 158 13.01 -22.10 5.02
N ALA A 159 13.70 -22.52 3.97
CA ALA A 159 13.59 -23.86 3.41
C ALA A 159 14.04 -24.97 4.38
N SER A 160 14.92 -24.65 5.34
CA SER A 160 15.49 -25.61 6.29
C SER A 160 14.75 -25.64 7.63
N THR A 161 14.34 -24.50 8.14
CA THR A 161 13.76 -24.34 9.49
C THR A 161 12.27 -23.97 9.47
N GLY A 162 11.73 -23.62 8.33
CA GLY A 162 10.33 -23.22 8.14
C GLY A 162 10.15 -21.70 8.27
N LEU A 163 9.28 -21.24 9.17
CA LEU A 163 9.08 -19.80 9.39
C LEU A 163 10.11 -19.27 10.39
N THR A 164 10.97 -18.38 9.95
CA THR A 164 12.08 -17.82 10.74
C THR A 164 11.97 -16.29 10.82
N ALA A 165 12.44 -15.71 11.94
CA ALA A 165 12.52 -14.24 12.08
C ALA A 165 13.42 -13.65 11.01
N TYR A 166 12.96 -12.58 10.37
CA TYR A 166 13.72 -11.93 9.33
C TYR A 166 14.91 -11.14 9.88
N ALA A 167 16.03 -11.30 9.22
CA ALA A 167 17.20 -10.43 9.36
C ALA A 167 17.71 -10.07 7.95
N ALA A 168 18.35 -8.93 7.81
CA ALA A 168 18.87 -8.48 6.53
C ALA A 168 19.86 -9.50 5.96
N ASP A 169 19.85 -9.68 4.64
CA ASP A 169 20.74 -10.59 3.89
C ASP A 169 20.67 -12.08 4.30
N THR A 170 19.52 -12.53 4.84
CA THR A 170 19.33 -13.93 5.26
C THR A 170 18.49 -14.75 4.29
N VAL A 171 17.68 -14.12 3.46
CA VAL A 171 16.78 -14.80 2.52
C VAL A 171 17.55 -15.30 1.31
N THR A 172 17.29 -16.54 0.89
CA THR A 172 17.91 -17.18 -0.26
C THR A 172 16.87 -17.54 -1.33
N THR A 173 17.32 -17.91 -2.53
CA THR A 173 16.44 -18.33 -3.64
C THR A 173 15.59 -19.57 -3.36
N SER A 174 16.03 -20.41 -2.41
CA SER A 174 15.30 -21.63 -2.00
C SER A 174 14.20 -21.37 -0.98
N ASP A 175 14.13 -20.15 -0.43
CA ASP A 175 13.20 -19.78 0.63
C ASP A 175 11.84 -19.36 0.02
N VAL A 176 11.05 -20.36 -0.31
CA VAL A 176 9.74 -20.24 -0.98
C VAL A 176 8.61 -20.49 0.00
N LEU A 177 7.54 -19.71 -0.10
CA LEU A 177 6.34 -19.91 0.71
C LEU A 177 5.70 -21.26 0.42
N THR A 178 5.56 -22.08 1.48
CA THR A 178 4.87 -23.37 1.44
C THR A 178 3.59 -23.32 2.28
N ASP A 179 2.70 -24.31 2.08
CA ASP A 179 1.49 -24.48 2.91
C ASP A 179 1.81 -24.57 4.41
N ALA A 180 2.88 -25.30 4.75
CA ALA A 180 3.30 -25.46 6.14
C ALA A 180 3.73 -24.14 6.79
N ILE A 181 4.45 -23.30 6.06
CA ILE A 181 4.90 -21.99 6.51
C ILE A 181 3.71 -21.02 6.67
N PHE A 182 2.77 -21.04 5.73
CA PHE A 182 1.58 -20.23 5.84
C PHE A 182 0.73 -20.59 7.07
N ARG A 183 0.54 -21.90 7.34
CA ARG A 183 -0.14 -22.37 8.56
C ARG A 183 0.60 -21.96 9.84
N LYS A 184 1.93 -21.96 9.81
CA LYS A 184 2.75 -21.51 10.95
C LYS A 184 2.57 -20.02 11.20
N LEU A 185 2.46 -19.22 10.14
CA LEU A 185 2.20 -17.79 10.25
C LEU A 185 0.80 -17.53 10.84
N ILE A 186 -0.20 -18.33 10.47
CA ILE A 186 -1.54 -18.29 11.09
C ILE A 186 -1.47 -18.65 12.57
N GLN A 187 -0.70 -19.68 12.92
CA GLN A 187 -0.51 -20.08 14.31
C GLN A 187 0.06 -18.92 15.14
N ASN A 188 1.02 -18.18 14.61
CA ASN A 188 1.56 -17.00 15.32
C ASN A 188 0.48 -15.94 15.60
N MET A 189 -0.52 -15.77 14.69
CA MET A 189 -1.67 -14.90 14.98
C MET A 189 -2.58 -15.46 16.06
N ASP A 190 -2.77 -16.79 16.09
CA ASP A 190 -3.57 -17.44 17.11
C ASP A 190 -2.89 -17.37 18.49
N ASP A 191 -1.58 -17.55 18.53
CA ASP A 191 -0.76 -17.42 19.74
C ASP A 191 -0.74 -15.96 20.29
N ALA A 192 -0.98 -14.97 19.42
CA ALA A 192 -1.14 -13.56 19.78
C ALA A 192 -2.60 -13.18 20.13
N ASP A 193 -3.51 -14.15 20.30
CA ASP A 193 -4.93 -13.93 20.63
C ASP A 193 -5.66 -13.00 19.63
N VAL A 194 -5.27 -12.99 18.36
CA VAL A 194 -5.92 -12.18 17.31
C VAL A 194 -7.21 -12.87 16.88
N PRO A 195 -8.37 -12.18 16.82
CA PRO A 195 -9.61 -12.77 16.35
C PRO A 195 -9.46 -13.38 14.94
N MET A 196 -10.11 -14.51 14.69
CA MET A 196 -10.06 -15.17 13.37
C MET A 196 -10.81 -14.36 12.29
N ASP A 197 -11.88 -13.71 12.69
CA ASP A 197 -12.68 -12.89 11.79
C ASP A 197 -11.96 -11.59 11.43
N GLY A 198 -12.00 -11.21 10.16
CA GLY A 198 -11.36 -9.97 9.69
C GLY A 198 -9.85 -10.05 9.44
N ARG A 199 -9.24 -11.24 9.45
CA ARG A 199 -7.85 -11.45 9.03
C ARG A 199 -7.73 -11.33 7.51
N LYS A 200 -6.68 -10.69 7.04
CA LYS A 200 -6.43 -10.42 5.62
C LYS A 200 -4.96 -10.61 5.29
N PHE A 201 -4.71 -11.16 4.12
CA PHE A 201 -3.35 -11.31 3.62
C PHE A 201 -3.17 -10.55 2.31
N ALA A 202 -2.32 -9.52 2.35
CA ALA A 202 -1.96 -8.73 1.19
C ALA A 202 -0.54 -9.10 0.71
N PHE A 203 -0.38 -9.36 -0.59
CA PHE A 203 0.85 -9.88 -1.15
C PHE A 203 1.14 -9.34 -2.57
N PRO A 204 2.41 -9.37 -3.04
CA PRO A 204 2.79 -8.95 -4.38
C PRO A 204 2.38 -9.99 -5.45
N PRO A 205 2.25 -9.57 -6.72
CA PRO A 205 1.91 -10.47 -7.82
C PRO A 205 2.89 -11.64 -8.02
N SER A 206 4.16 -11.45 -7.66
CA SER A 206 5.19 -12.50 -7.75
C SER A 206 4.82 -13.75 -6.94
N LEU A 207 4.25 -13.56 -5.74
CA LEU A 207 3.85 -14.66 -4.87
C LEU A 207 2.59 -15.41 -5.37
N LYS A 208 1.84 -14.84 -6.32
CA LYS A 208 0.62 -15.45 -6.84
C LYS A 208 0.85 -16.86 -7.38
N ASN A 209 1.93 -17.05 -8.16
CA ASN A 209 2.25 -18.34 -8.74
C ASN A 209 2.52 -19.40 -7.66
N THR A 210 3.22 -19.01 -6.61
CA THR A 210 3.53 -19.89 -5.47
C THR A 210 2.27 -20.28 -4.70
N ILE A 211 1.38 -19.30 -4.42
CA ILE A 211 0.11 -19.58 -3.75
C ILE A 211 -0.79 -20.51 -4.59
N MET A 212 -0.83 -20.30 -5.91
CA MET A 212 -1.59 -21.19 -6.82
C MET A 212 -1.01 -22.60 -6.92
N GLY A 213 0.25 -22.79 -6.55
CA GLY A 213 0.89 -24.11 -6.45
C GLY A 213 0.56 -24.87 -5.15
N ILE A 214 -0.14 -24.25 -4.21
CA ILE A 214 -0.59 -24.92 -2.97
C ILE A 214 -1.83 -25.75 -3.29
N ASP A 215 -1.76 -27.06 -3.18
CA ASP A 215 -2.84 -28.00 -3.55
C ASP A 215 -4.19 -27.66 -2.91
N ARG A 216 -4.18 -27.20 -1.65
CA ARG A 216 -5.40 -26.82 -0.92
C ARG A 216 -6.08 -25.56 -1.45
N TYR A 217 -5.33 -24.70 -2.14
CA TYR A 217 -5.88 -23.51 -2.76
C TYR A 217 -6.57 -23.81 -4.11
N VAL A 218 -6.05 -24.81 -4.83
CA VAL A 218 -6.49 -25.14 -6.20
C VAL A 218 -7.55 -26.25 -6.21
N SER A 219 -7.55 -27.13 -5.20
CA SER A 219 -8.47 -28.27 -5.15
C SER A 219 -9.92 -27.81 -4.95
N SER A 220 -10.81 -28.24 -5.83
CA SER A 220 -12.25 -27.97 -5.76
C SER A 220 -12.93 -28.52 -4.50
N ASP A 221 -12.30 -29.45 -3.80
CA ASP A 221 -12.80 -30.04 -2.56
C ASP A 221 -12.69 -29.05 -1.37
N PHE A 222 -11.80 -28.06 -1.46
CA PHE A 222 -11.56 -27.07 -0.41
C PHE A 222 -12.06 -25.66 -0.74
N VAL A 223 -12.32 -25.36 -2.01
CA VAL A 223 -12.76 -24.04 -2.47
C VAL A 223 -14.22 -24.10 -2.87
N SER A 224 -15.11 -23.77 -1.95
CA SER A 224 -16.52 -23.58 -2.27
C SER A 224 -16.75 -22.18 -2.85
N GLY A 225 -16.69 -22.06 -4.18
CA GLY A 225 -17.15 -20.86 -4.87
C GLY A 225 -16.06 -20.02 -5.54
N ARG A 226 -16.48 -19.34 -6.57
CA ARG A 226 -15.79 -18.54 -7.56
C ARG A 226 -14.51 -17.86 -7.09
N SER A 227 -13.38 -18.28 -7.61
CA SER A 227 -12.13 -17.54 -7.55
C SER A 227 -12.20 -16.32 -8.46
N VAL A 228 -11.66 -15.20 -7.97
CA VAL A 228 -11.27 -13.99 -8.72
C VAL A 228 -12.41 -13.07 -9.17
N GLN A 229 -12.80 -12.15 -8.29
CA GLN A 229 -13.38 -10.86 -8.69
C GLN A 229 -12.74 -9.74 -7.84
N ASN A 230 -12.37 -8.61 -8.47
CA ASN A 230 -11.95 -7.35 -7.83
C ASN A 230 -10.66 -7.41 -6.97
N GLY A 231 -9.60 -8.09 -7.41
CA GLY A 231 -8.34 -8.14 -6.67
C GLY A 231 -8.34 -9.12 -5.49
N LYS A 232 -9.50 -9.64 -5.07
CA LYS A 232 -9.62 -10.75 -4.14
C LYS A 232 -9.34 -12.04 -4.88
N ILE A 233 -8.24 -12.73 -4.55
CA ILE A 233 -7.80 -13.94 -5.26
C ILE A 233 -8.50 -15.19 -4.71
N GLY A 234 -9.24 -15.05 -3.63
CA GLY A 234 -9.92 -16.15 -2.94
C GLY A 234 -9.70 -16.07 -1.45
N GLU A 235 -9.96 -17.18 -0.79
CA GLU A 235 -9.83 -17.35 0.64
C GLU A 235 -8.98 -18.60 0.90
N LEU A 236 -8.04 -18.52 1.83
CA LEU A 236 -7.22 -19.63 2.25
C LEU A 236 -7.25 -19.72 3.79
N TYR A 237 -7.71 -20.84 4.35
CA TYR A 237 -7.86 -21.03 5.80
C TYR A 237 -8.71 -19.96 6.51
N GLY A 238 -9.76 -19.45 5.88
CA GLY A 238 -10.59 -18.38 6.45
C GLY A 238 -9.98 -16.98 6.33
N ILE A 239 -8.89 -16.82 5.59
CA ILE A 239 -8.20 -15.54 5.39
C ILE A 239 -8.40 -15.09 3.96
N ASP A 240 -8.90 -13.87 3.81
CA ASP A 240 -9.05 -13.23 2.51
C ASP A 240 -7.70 -12.85 1.90
N LEU A 241 -7.47 -13.26 0.65
CA LEU A 241 -6.24 -13.01 -0.10
C LEU A 241 -6.39 -11.81 -1.04
N TYR A 242 -5.50 -10.84 -0.92
CA TYR A 242 -5.48 -9.63 -1.75
C TYR A 242 -4.14 -9.45 -2.44
N MET A 243 -4.17 -9.23 -3.75
CA MET A 243 -2.97 -8.97 -4.53
C MET A 243 -2.81 -7.47 -4.79
N SER A 244 -1.63 -6.92 -4.53
CA SER A 244 -1.29 -5.54 -4.83
C SER A 244 0.08 -5.42 -5.46
N THR A 245 0.19 -4.62 -6.50
CA THR A 245 1.48 -4.25 -7.12
C THR A 245 2.22 -3.16 -6.33
N ASN A 246 1.59 -2.61 -5.31
CA ASN A 246 2.14 -1.54 -4.47
C ASN A 246 2.95 -2.07 -3.27
N ALA A 247 3.10 -3.41 -3.15
CA ALA A 247 3.91 -4.04 -2.11
C ALA A 247 5.36 -3.54 -2.18
N PRO A 248 5.92 -3.02 -1.06
CA PRO A 248 7.24 -2.40 -1.04
C PRO A 248 8.35 -3.43 -1.24
N THR A 249 9.43 -2.98 -1.81
CA THR A 249 10.71 -3.72 -1.83
C THR A 249 11.40 -3.52 -0.49
N VAL A 250 11.79 -4.62 0.14
CA VAL A 250 12.51 -4.64 1.42
C VAL A 250 14.01 -4.54 1.16
N GLU A 251 14.53 -5.39 0.29
CA GLU A 251 15.90 -5.39 -0.20
C GLU A 251 15.91 -5.51 -1.72
N THR A 252 16.84 -4.83 -2.36
CA THR A 252 17.05 -4.95 -3.81
C THR A 252 17.86 -6.20 -4.13
N ALA A 253 17.86 -6.64 -5.38
CA ALA A 253 18.65 -7.79 -5.85
C ALA A 253 20.15 -7.64 -5.60
N ALA A 254 20.66 -6.41 -5.47
CA ALA A 254 22.07 -6.12 -5.20
C ALA A 254 22.42 -6.15 -3.69
N GLU A 255 21.42 -6.10 -2.81
CA GLU A 255 21.59 -5.99 -1.36
C GLU A 255 21.40 -7.33 -0.64
N ASN A 256 20.91 -8.36 -1.33
CA ASN A 256 20.66 -9.66 -0.70
C ASN A 256 21.32 -10.83 -1.44
N SER A 257 21.52 -11.92 -0.74
CA SER A 257 22.12 -13.15 -1.26
C SER A 257 21.20 -13.96 -2.19
N ALA A 258 19.91 -13.62 -2.25
CA ALA A 258 18.97 -14.27 -3.15
C ALA A 258 19.13 -13.86 -4.61
N GLY A 259 19.74 -12.68 -4.87
CA GLY A 259 19.92 -12.16 -6.22
C GLY A 259 18.64 -11.59 -6.87
N ASP A 260 17.51 -11.63 -6.16
CA ASP A 260 16.21 -11.07 -6.56
C ASP A 260 15.69 -10.07 -5.51
N ALA A 261 14.78 -9.19 -5.91
CA ALA A 261 14.23 -8.20 -4.99
C ALA A 261 13.30 -8.86 -3.96
N LEU A 262 13.52 -8.61 -2.69
CA LEU A 262 12.64 -9.06 -1.62
C LEU A 262 11.43 -8.14 -1.47
N LYS A 263 10.24 -8.71 -1.35
CA LYS A 263 8.97 -8.01 -1.21
C LYS A 263 8.31 -8.31 0.14
N ALA A 264 7.69 -7.28 0.72
CA ALA A 264 6.90 -7.46 1.93
C ALA A 264 5.47 -7.90 1.60
N CYS A 265 5.00 -8.93 2.31
CA CYS A 265 3.60 -9.31 2.39
C CYS A 265 3.09 -8.99 3.80
N LEU A 266 1.83 -8.59 3.90
CA LEU A 266 1.21 -8.25 5.18
C LEU A 266 0.07 -9.23 5.51
N LEU A 267 0.20 -9.95 6.62
CA LEU A 267 -0.90 -10.66 7.24
C LEU A 267 -1.37 -9.84 8.44
N PHE A 268 -2.59 -9.30 8.39
CA PHE A 268 -3.06 -8.36 9.39
C PHE A 268 -4.56 -8.51 9.65
N HIS A 269 -4.96 -8.09 10.84
CA HIS A 269 -6.36 -7.90 11.20
C HIS A 269 -6.81 -6.47 10.85
N THR A 270 -8.09 -6.25 10.64
CA THR A 270 -8.64 -4.92 10.31
C THR A 270 -8.24 -3.82 11.32
N ASP A 271 -8.08 -4.18 12.60
CA ASP A 271 -7.69 -3.27 13.68
C ASP A 271 -6.17 -3.08 13.82
N THR A 272 -5.35 -3.68 12.96
CA THR A 272 -3.89 -3.51 13.02
C THR A 272 -3.49 -2.07 12.67
N PHE A 273 -4.11 -1.50 11.65
CA PHE A 273 -3.83 -0.15 11.18
C PHE A 273 -5.05 0.75 11.31
N ILE A 274 -4.80 2.03 11.57
CA ILE A 274 -5.82 3.08 11.55
C ILE A 274 -5.45 4.10 10.48
N LEU A 275 -6.42 4.42 9.63
CA LEU A 275 -6.40 5.54 8.71
C LEU A 275 -7.32 6.63 9.24
N ALA A 276 -6.75 7.73 9.73
CA ALA A 276 -7.47 8.91 10.18
C ALA A 276 -7.57 9.92 9.03
N GLU A 277 -8.76 10.14 8.50
CA GLU A 277 -9.01 11.09 7.42
C GLU A 277 -9.58 12.39 7.98
N GLN A 278 -8.81 13.48 7.93
CA GLN A 278 -9.27 14.80 8.32
C GLN A 278 -9.89 15.57 7.15
N MET A 279 -9.29 15.45 5.99
CA MET A 279 -9.83 16.02 4.76
C MET A 279 -9.78 14.97 3.64
N LYS A 280 -10.94 14.65 3.10
CA LYS A 280 -11.05 13.82 1.91
C LYS A 280 -10.45 14.54 0.71
N ILE A 281 -10.14 13.80 -0.33
CA ILE A 281 -9.63 14.35 -1.58
C ILE A 281 -10.56 15.49 -2.03
N ARG A 282 -9.99 16.67 -2.12
CA ARG A 282 -10.64 17.91 -2.52
C ARG A 282 -9.94 18.41 -3.77
N SER A 283 -10.69 18.85 -4.77
CA SER A 283 -10.13 19.47 -5.96
C SER A 283 -10.55 20.95 -6.05
N GLN A 284 -9.62 21.80 -6.46
CA GLN A 284 -9.83 23.23 -6.64
C GLN A 284 -9.25 23.68 -7.97
N LYS A 285 -9.85 24.70 -8.57
CA LYS A 285 -9.38 25.34 -9.79
C LYS A 285 -9.25 26.83 -9.54
N GLN A 286 -8.10 27.42 -9.91
CA GLN A 286 -7.85 28.84 -9.82
C GLN A 286 -7.13 29.32 -11.08
N TYR A 287 -7.63 30.41 -11.67
CA TYR A 287 -6.94 31.09 -12.75
C TYR A 287 -5.76 31.90 -12.23
N LYS A 288 -4.58 31.70 -12.80
CA LYS A 288 -3.36 32.46 -12.49
C LYS A 288 -3.04 33.42 -13.62
N GLN A 289 -3.36 34.71 -13.41
CA GLN A 289 -3.15 35.76 -14.41
C GLN A 289 -1.67 35.96 -14.77
N GLU A 290 -0.76 35.69 -13.84
CA GLU A 290 0.69 35.83 -14.06
C GLU A 290 1.22 34.84 -15.10
N TYR A 291 0.55 33.69 -15.25
CA TYR A 291 0.96 32.62 -16.17
C TYR A 291 -0.03 32.42 -17.31
N LEU A 292 -1.10 33.18 -17.39
CA LEU A 292 -2.22 33.01 -18.34
C LEU A 292 -2.64 31.53 -18.42
N ALA A 293 -2.90 30.95 -17.23
CA ALA A 293 -3.12 29.52 -17.10
C ALA A 293 -4.09 29.22 -15.95
N ASP A 294 -4.79 28.10 -16.07
CA ASP A 294 -5.60 27.49 -15.03
C ASP A 294 -4.74 26.60 -14.13
N LEU A 295 -4.66 26.90 -12.84
CA LEU A 295 -4.07 26.02 -11.84
C LEU A 295 -5.14 25.07 -11.31
N TYR A 296 -4.95 23.78 -11.56
CA TYR A 296 -5.72 22.70 -10.96
C TYR A 296 -4.94 22.11 -9.80
N THR A 297 -5.53 22.05 -8.62
CA THR A 297 -4.95 21.47 -7.41
C THR A 297 -5.92 20.46 -6.81
N ALA A 298 -5.40 19.30 -6.42
CA ALA A 298 -6.10 18.35 -5.59
C ALA A 298 -5.26 18.05 -4.35
N ASP A 299 -5.87 18.02 -3.18
CA ASP A 299 -5.17 17.79 -1.92
C ASP A 299 -5.97 16.89 -0.98
N THR A 300 -5.26 16.25 -0.04
CA THR A 300 -5.84 15.43 1.01
C THR A 300 -5.01 15.54 2.28
N ILE A 301 -5.67 15.45 3.45
CA ILE A 301 -5.00 15.45 4.76
C ILE A 301 -5.45 14.20 5.51
N TYR A 302 -4.47 13.37 5.89
CA TYR A 302 -4.71 12.15 6.64
C TYR A 302 -3.54 11.80 7.56
N GLY A 303 -3.75 10.84 8.41
CA GLY A 303 -2.72 10.21 9.22
C GLY A 303 -2.88 8.71 9.24
N VAL A 304 -1.77 8.00 9.22
CA VAL A 304 -1.74 6.54 9.28
C VAL A 304 -0.91 6.12 10.47
N LYS A 305 -1.43 5.21 11.28
CA LYS A 305 -0.70 4.63 12.41
C LYS A 305 -1.08 3.16 12.61
N GLU A 306 -0.13 2.38 13.10
CA GLU A 306 -0.40 1.08 13.70
C GLU A 306 -1.16 1.29 15.01
N TYR A 307 -2.25 0.54 15.17
CA TYR A 307 -3.07 0.61 16.39
C TYR A 307 -2.79 -0.56 17.32
N ARG A 308 -2.67 -1.75 16.72
CA ARG A 308 -2.30 -2.98 17.45
C ARG A 308 -1.15 -3.65 16.71
N PRO A 309 0.11 -3.31 17.01
CA PRO A 309 1.27 -3.85 16.30
C PRO A 309 1.39 -5.38 16.44
N THR A 310 0.90 -5.95 17.55
CA THR A 310 0.90 -7.41 17.79
C THR A 310 -0.13 -8.19 16.96
N SER A 311 -1.08 -7.52 16.31
CA SER A 311 -2.12 -8.16 15.50
C SER A 311 -1.79 -8.26 14.01
N GLY A 312 -0.58 -7.92 13.62
CA GLY A 312 -0.10 -8.00 12.25
C GLY A 312 1.29 -8.61 12.17
N PHE A 313 1.54 -9.32 11.06
CA PHE A 313 2.81 -9.96 10.75
C PHE A 313 3.24 -9.63 9.33
N VAL A 314 4.55 -9.47 9.17
CA VAL A 314 5.16 -9.26 7.87
C VAL A 314 5.82 -10.56 7.43
N LEU A 315 5.54 -10.98 6.22
CA LEU A 315 6.24 -12.08 5.56
C LEU A 315 7.06 -11.49 4.41
N ILE A 316 8.37 -11.62 4.48
CA ILE A 316 9.29 -11.17 3.45
C ILE A 316 9.58 -12.35 2.53
N VAL A 317 9.33 -12.16 1.25
CA VAL A 317 9.43 -13.20 0.23
C VAL A 317 10.31 -12.77 -0.91
N ASN A 318 10.95 -13.73 -1.54
CA ASN A 318 11.65 -13.54 -2.80
C ASN A 318 10.62 -13.26 -3.91
N ALA A 319 10.86 -12.21 -4.74
CA ALA A 319 9.89 -11.66 -5.70
C ALA A 319 10.19 -12.09 -7.14
#